data_1f2d2a638cd8f62267dccdd389d4372a
#
_entry.id   1f2d2a638cd8f62267dccdd389d4372a
#
_cell.length_a   1.000
_cell.length_b   1.000
_cell.length_c   1.000
_cell.angle_alpha   90.00
_cell.angle_beta   90.00
_cell.angle_gamma   90.00
#
_symmetry.space_group_name_H-M   'P 1'
#
loop_
_entity.id
_entity.type
_entity.pdbx_description
1 polymer ?
#
loop_
_entity_poly.entity_id
_entity_poly.type
_entity_poly.pdbx_seq_one_letter_code
_entity_poly.pdbx_strand_id
1 'polypeptide(L)'
;ILAEATASLSDNLQQVIGDTDYLLGEMSEGNFAIVSNCREAYIGDFSGLLESIRKLNHKLSETLGEIKNAVSQVSAGAGQMADAAQGLAEGATDQAGSVEELQATITNVTEIVEKNAKALGASYEKAMEYQQQARTSGEEMKGLTDAMQRINETSKQISDIIGEIE
;
A
#
# COMPACT_ATOMS: atom_id res chain seq x y z
N ILE A 1 19.40 -56.11 64.78
CA ILE A 1 19.17 -56.43 63.35
C ILE A 1 17.79 -55.92 62.86
N LEU A 2 16.65 -56.31 63.50
CA LEU A 2 15.30 -55.88 63.00
C LEU A 2 15.08 -54.41 63.27
N ALA A 3 15.45 -53.89 64.44
CA ALA A 3 15.32 -52.48 64.78
C ALA A 3 16.20 -51.52 63.92
N GLU A 4 17.40 -51.99 63.56
CA GLU A 4 18.28 -51.23 62.65
C GLU A 4 17.76 -51.21 61.20
N ALA A 5 17.22 -52.33 60.74
CA ALA A 5 16.62 -52.41 59.40
C ALA A 5 15.37 -51.48 59.26
N THR A 6 14.52 -51.42 60.32
CA THR A 6 13.39 -50.53 60.35
C THR A 6 13.78 -49.08 60.46
N ALA A 7 14.81 -48.74 61.24
CA ALA A 7 15.35 -47.36 61.29
C ALA A 7 15.94 -46.93 59.92
N SER A 8 16.78 -47.78 59.30
CA SER A 8 17.34 -47.48 57.99
C SER A 8 16.29 -47.33 56.91
N LEU A 9 15.20 -48.10 56.92
CA LEU A 9 14.06 -47.95 56.00
C LEU A 9 13.33 -46.61 56.23
N SER A 10 13.09 -46.28 57.52
CA SER A 10 12.45 -45.02 57.89
C SER A 10 13.26 -43.82 57.42
N ASP A 11 14.59 -43.79 57.64
CA ASP A 11 15.49 -42.72 57.21
C ASP A 11 15.52 -42.59 55.67
N ASN A 12 15.60 -43.71 54.96
CA ASN A 12 15.54 -43.69 53.48
C ASN A 12 14.23 -43.13 52.95
N LEU A 13 13.11 -43.57 53.55
CA LEU A 13 11.77 -43.05 53.16
C LEU A 13 11.64 -41.55 53.42
N GLN A 14 12.17 -41.07 54.54
CA GLN A 14 12.13 -39.63 54.87
C GLN A 14 12.98 -38.81 53.90
N GLN A 15 14.14 -39.31 53.47
CA GLN A 15 14.99 -38.69 52.47
C GLN A 15 14.26 -38.58 51.11
N VAL A 16 13.65 -39.68 50.63
CA VAL A 16 12.94 -39.71 49.36
C VAL A 16 11.75 -38.77 49.38
N ILE A 17 10.95 -38.71 50.45
CA ILE A 17 9.81 -37.83 50.56
C ILE A 17 10.25 -36.38 50.60
N GLY A 18 11.26 -36.03 51.39
CA GLY A 18 11.80 -34.68 51.52
C GLY A 18 12.39 -34.15 50.21
N ASP A 19 13.14 -35.00 49.48
CA ASP A 19 13.70 -34.60 48.19
C ASP A 19 12.59 -34.47 47.09
N THR A 20 11.61 -35.37 47.12
CA THR A 20 10.45 -35.24 46.21
C THR A 20 9.68 -33.94 46.44
N ASP A 21 9.43 -33.58 47.71
CA ASP A 21 8.79 -32.32 48.09
C ASP A 21 9.63 -31.13 47.62
N TYR A 22 10.93 -31.14 47.84
CA TYR A 22 11.86 -30.12 47.34
C TYR A 22 11.79 -29.99 45.81
N LEU A 23 11.93 -31.11 45.06
CA LEU A 23 11.90 -31.06 43.60
C LEU A 23 10.57 -30.52 43.05
N LEU A 24 9.41 -30.99 43.58
CA LEU A 24 8.10 -30.52 43.15
C LEU A 24 7.83 -29.06 43.59
N GLY A 25 8.34 -28.67 44.77
CA GLY A 25 8.26 -27.29 45.26
C GLY A 25 8.97 -26.31 44.32
N GLU A 26 10.23 -26.58 44.00
CA GLU A 26 11.01 -25.77 43.06
C GLU A 26 10.38 -25.72 41.67
N MET A 27 9.88 -26.86 41.17
CA MET A 27 9.16 -26.91 39.89
C MET A 27 7.89 -26.05 39.92
N SER A 28 7.17 -26.02 41.05
CA SER A 28 5.94 -25.20 41.21
C SER A 28 6.24 -23.70 41.15
N GLU A 29 7.44 -23.28 41.56
CA GLU A 29 7.95 -21.91 41.48
C GLU A 29 8.54 -21.56 40.10
N GLY A 30 8.58 -22.56 39.18
CA GLY A 30 9.09 -22.35 37.81
C GLY A 30 10.60 -22.60 37.68
N ASN A 31 11.26 -23.14 38.74
CA ASN A 31 12.66 -23.54 38.67
C ASN A 31 12.78 -24.99 38.15
N PHE A 32 13.12 -25.12 36.88
CA PHE A 32 13.29 -26.40 36.21
C PHE A 32 14.79 -26.81 36.12
N ALA A 33 15.70 -25.97 36.57
CA ALA A 33 17.15 -26.26 36.58
C ALA A 33 17.59 -26.97 37.85
N ILE A 34 16.80 -27.94 38.34
CA ILE A 34 16.99 -28.63 39.60
C ILE A 34 17.36 -30.09 39.40
N VAL A 35 18.04 -30.64 40.36
CA VAL A 35 18.41 -32.07 40.42
C VAL A 35 18.16 -32.61 41.85
N SER A 36 17.93 -33.89 41.96
CA SER A 36 17.79 -34.58 43.26
C SER A 36 19.04 -34.45 44.11
N ASN A 37 18.85 -34.11 45.39
CA ASN A 37 19.92 -34.00 46.38
C ASN A 37 20.26 -35.34 47.00
N CYS A 38 19.43 -36.39 46.89
CA CYS A 38 19.62 -37.71 47.49
C CYS A 38 19.32 -38.84 46.50
N ARG A 39 19.87 -38.77 45.29
CA ARG A 39 19.62 -39.75 44.20
C ARG A 39 19.85 -41.20 44.67
N GLU A 40 20.82 -41.44 45.58
CA GLU A 40 21.15 -42.76 46.08
C GLU A 40 20.08 -43.36 47.00
N ALA A 41 19.18 -42.52 47.56
CA ALA A 41 18.03 -42.97 48.36
C ALA A 41 16.88 -43.55 47.50
N TYR A 42 16.84 -43.24 46.21
CA TYR A 42 15.81 -43.76 45.29
C TYR A 42 16.15 -45.17 44.79
N ILE A 43 16.07 -46.14 45.69
CA ILE A 43 16.31 -47.54 45.41
C ILE A 43 15.00 -48.32 45.21
N GLY A 44 15.05 -49.48 44.56
CA GLY A 44 13.89 -50.36 44.32
C GLY A 44 12.79 -49.60 43.55
N ASP A 45 11.55 -49.64 44.04
CA ASP A 45 10.38 -49.04 43.43
C ASP A 45 10.43 -47.50 43.37
N PHE A 46 11.22 -46.83 44.22
CA PHE A 46 11.40 -45.39 44.19
C PHE A 46 12.27 -44.90 43.04
N SER A 47 13.06 -45.75 42.40
CA SER A 47 13.86 -45.38 41.23
C SER A 47 12.99 -44.93 40.07
N GLY A 48 11.83 -45.55 39.86
CA GLY A 48 10.83 -45.15 38.87
C GLY A 48 10.17 -43.80 39.17
N LEU A 49 10.02 -43.42 40.43
CA LEU A 49 9.49 -42.12 40.84
C LEU A 49 10.44 -40.99 40.44
N LEU A 50 11.74 -41.12 40.77
CA LEU A 50 12.74 -40.10 40.41
C LEU A 50 12.85 -39.93 38.88
N GLU A 51 12.84 -41.06 38.15
CA GLU A 51 12.88 -41.02 36.69
C GLU A 51 11.65 -40.30 36.11
N SER A 52 10.46 -40.54 36.67
CA SER A 52 9.23 -39.88 36.25
C SER A 52 9.25 -38.36 36.53
N ILE A 53 9.75 -37.93 37.69
CA ILE A 53 9.92 -36.50 38.04
C ILE A 53 10.93 -35.85 37.06
N ARG A 54 12.05 -36.51 36.77
CA ARG A 54 13.05 -35.99 35.83
C ARG A 54 12.48 -35.85 34.41
N LYS A 55 11.72 -36.82 33.92
CA LYS A 55 11.04 -36.74 32.60
C LYS A 55 10.03 -35.60 32.56
N LEU A 56 9.25 -35.47 33.64
CA LEU A 56 8.28 -34.36 33.75
C LEU A 56 8.97 -32.99 33.74
N ASN A 57 10.02 -32.84 34.59
CA ASN A 57 10.84 -31.63 34.66
C ASN A 57 11.43 -31.25 33.28
N HIS A 58 12.05 -32.25 32.62
CA HIS A 58 12.63 -32.04 31.29
C HIS A 58 11.58 -31.62 30.27
N LYS A 59 10.42 -32.29 30.25
CA LYS A 59 9.32 -31.96 29.30
C LYS A 59 8.73 -30.58 29.54
N LEU A 60 8.54 -30.20 30.80
CA LEU A 60 8.09 -28.85 31.15
C LEU A 60 9.11 -27.78 30.74
N SER A 61 10.41 -28.00 31.02
CA SER A 61 11.47 -27.09 30.62
C SER A 61 11.53 -26.90 29.11
N GLU A 62 11.45 -27.99 28.34
CA GLU A 62 11.41 -27.98 26.88
C GLU A 62 10.18 -27.17 26.36
N THR A 63 9.00 -27.49 26.86
CA THR A 63 7.75 -26.81 26.43
C THR A 63 7.78 -25.32 26.75
N LEU A 64 8.28 -24.93 27.93
CA LEU A 64 8.42 -23.52 28.30
C LEU A 64 9.47 -22.81 27.42
N GLY A 65 10.53 -23.49 27.01
CA GLY A 65 11.49 -22.98 26.05
C GLY A 65 10.87 -22.73 24.67
N GLU A 66 10.05 -23.66 24.17
CA GLU A 66 9.30 -23.50 22.92
C GLU A 66 8.30 -22.34 23.01
N ILE A 67 7.55 -22.24 24.13
CA ILE A 67 6.61 -21.11 24.33
C ILE A 67 7.38 -19.78 24.37
N LYS A 68 8.49 -19.69 25.05
CA LYS A 68 9.33 -18.49 25.09
C LYS A 68 9.78 -18.05 23.67
N ASN A 69 10.20 -19.02 22.86
CA ASN A 69 10.61 -18.76 21.47
C ASN A 69 9.41 -18.29 20.62
N ALA A 70 8.25 -18.94 20.76
CA ALA A 70 7.04 -18.55 20.06
C ALA A 70 6.57 -17.13 20.44
N VAL A 71 6.59 -16.80 21.74
CA VAL A 71 6.27 -15.44 22.23
C VAL A 71 7.25 -14.41 21.66
N SER A 72 8.53 -14.73 21.59
CA SER A 72 9.54 -13.83 20.99
C SER A 72 9.26 -13.58 19.51
N GLN A 73 8.91 -14.62 18.75
CA GLN A 73 8.55 -14.50 17.33
C GLN A 73 7.26 -13.66 17.13
N VAL A 74 6.24 -13.91 17.96
CA VAL A 74 5.00 -13.11 17.92
C VAL A 74 5.29 -11.64 18.23
N SER A 75 6.12 -11.35 19.24
CA SER A 75 6.51 -10.00 19.59
C SER A 75 7.25 -9.29 18.45
N ALA A 76 8.19 -9.98 17.80
CA ALA A 76 8.91 -9.44 16.64
C ALA A 76 7.98 -9.20 15.46
N GLY A 77 7.05 -10.15 15.17
CA GLY A 77 6.04 -9.99 14.13
C GLY A 77 5.07 -8.82 14.40
N ALA A 78 4.68 -8.63 15.66
CA ALA A 78 3.85 -7.49 16.05
C ALA A 78 4.57 -6.15 15.84
N GLY A 79 5.88 -6.09 16.14
CA GLY A 79 6.70 -4.91 15.83
C GLY A 79 6.73 -4.60 14.34
N GLN A 80 7.02 -5.61 13.50
CA GLN A 80 7.02 -5.43 12.05
C GLN A 80 5.65 -4.98 11.49
N MET A 81 4.58 -5.48 12.08
CA MET A 81 3.22 -5.07 11.69
C MET A 81 2.92 -3.61 12.07
N ALA A 82 3.40 -3.15 13.23
CA ALA A 82 3.29 -1.74 13.65
C ALA A 82 4.07 -0.81 12.69
N ASP A 83 5.30 -1.18 12.33
CA ASP A 83 6.13 -0.41 11.39
C ASP A 83 5.47 -0.36 9.99
N ALA A 84 4.93 -1.48 9.52
CA ALA A 84 4.23 -1.54 8.24
C ALA A 84 2.94 -0.70 8.24
N ALA A 85 2.18 -0.72 9.35
CA ALA A 85 0.98 0.11 9.51
C ALA A 85 1.32 1.60 9.52
N GLN A 86 2.41 1.99 10.15
CA GLN A 86 2.91 3.37 10.14
C GLN A 86 3.28 3.80 8.71
N GLY A 87 4.06 2.98 7.98
CA GLY A 87 4.43 3.28 6.60
C GLY A 87 3.22 3.37 5.66
N LEU A 88 2.20 2.53 5.89
CA LEU A 88 0.94 2.60 5.14
C LEU A 88 0.18 3.91 5.42
N ALA A 89 0.13 4.37 6.67
CA ALA A 89 -0.50 5.63 7.04
C ALA A 89 0.21 6.85 6.41
N GLU A 90 1.55 6.84 6.38
CA GLU A 90 2.34 7.87 5.70
C GLU A 90 2.09 7.85 4.18
N GLY A 91 2.13 6.67 3.55
CA GLY A 91 1.82 6.52 2.12
C GLY A 91 0.40 6.94 1.76
N ALA A 92 -0.58 6.68 2.62
CA ALA A 92 -1.96 7.13 2.42
C ALA A 92 -2.08 8.66 2.48
N THR A 93 -1.31 9.31 3.37
CA THR A 93 -1.26 10.78 3.46
C THR A 93 -0.66 11.41 2.20
N ASP A 94 0.46 10.87 1.70
CA ASP A 94 1.10 11.31 0.46
C ASP A 94 0.18 11.12 -0.76
N GLN A 95 -0.54 10.00 -0.78
CA GLN A 95 -1.50 9.71 -1.83
C GLN A 95 -2.69 10.68 -1.81
N ALA A 96 -3.19 11.05 -0.62
CA ALA A 96 -4.24 12.06 -0.49
C ALA A 96 -3.78 13.43 -1.03
N GLY A 97 -2.56 13.87 -0.72
CA GLY A 97 -1.98 15.09 -1.27
C GLY A 97 -1.85 15.05 -2.81
N SER A 98 -1.42 13.92 -3.37
CA SER A 98 -1.34 13.74 -4.83
C SER A 98 -2.71 13.80 -5.52
N VAL A 99 -3.76 13.26 -4.86
CA VAL A 99 -5.14 13.35 -5.36
C VAL A 99 -5.64 14.79 -5.35
N GLU A 100 -5.33 15.59 -4.32
CA GLU A 100 -5.69 17.02 -4.27
C GLU A 100 -5.01 17.81 -5.41
N GLU A 101 -3.72 17.55 -5.69
CA GLU A 101 -2.99 18.18 -6.79
C GLU A 101 -3.57 17.80 -8.16
N LEU A 102 -3.94 16.52 -8.34
CA LEU A 102 -4.63 16.05 -9.55
C LEU A 102 -5.98 16.77 -9.73
N GLN A 103 -6.74 16.97 -8.66
CA GLN A 103 -8.03 17.67 -8.72
C GLN A 103 -7.88 19.14 -9.13
N ALA A 104 -6.85 19.82 -8.61
CA ALA A 104 -6.51 21.18 -9.05
C ALA A 104 -6.13 21.23 -10.53
N THR A 105 -5.32 20.26 -10.98
CA THR A 105 -4.93 20.15 -12.40
C THR A 105 -6.12 19.90 -13.31
N ILE A 106 -7.05 19.02 -12.94
CA ILE A 106 -8.30 18.75 -13.70
C ILE A 106 -9.14 20.00 -13.80
N THR A 107 -9.24 20.78 -12.72
CA THR A 107 -9.98 22.06 -12.73
C THR A 107 -9.36 23.04 -13.74
N ASN A 108 -8.04 23.21 -13.72
CA ASN A 108 -7.31 24.06 -14.66
C ASN A 108 -7.49 23.60 -16.12
N VAL A 109 -7.41 22.30 -16.38
CA VAL A 109 -7.62 21.71 -17.72
C VAL A 109 -9.06 22.00 -18.20
N THR A 110 -10.05 21.88 -17.32
CA THR A 110 -11.44 22.16 -17.64
C THR A 110 -11.63 23.64 -18.06
N GLU A 111 -11.04 24.58 -17.32
CA GLU A 111 -11.08 26.00 -17.67
C GLU A 111 -10.42 26.29 -19.02
N ILE A 112 -9.27 25.66 -19.32
CA ILE A 112 -8.60 25.78 -20.61
C ILE A 112 -9.47 25.24 -21.75
N VAL A 113 -10.12 24.11 -21.56
CA VAL A 113 -11.03 23.50 -22.54
C VAL A 113 -12.20 24.44 -22.84
N GLU A 114 -12.82 25.02 -21.80
CA GLU A 114 -13.90 25.98 -21.97
C GLU A 114 -13.45 27.24 -22.72
N LYS A 115 -12.28 27.78 -22.39
CA LYS A 115 -11.69 28.91 -23.08
C LYS A 115 -11.41 28.62 -24.56
N ASN A 116 -10.88 27.44 -24.84
CA ASN A 116 -10.62 26.99 -26.21
C ASN A 116 -11.93 26.82 -27.00
N ALA A 117 -12.98 26.28 -26.39
CA ALA A 117 -14.29 26.14 -27.02
C ALA A 117 -14.89 27.53 -27.41
N LYS A 118 -14.79 28.52 -26.50
CA LYS A 118 -15.21 29.91 -26.80
C LYS A 118 -14.37 30.54 -27.94
N ALA A 119 -13.05 30.33 -27.93
CA ALA A 119 -12.17 30.87 -28.97
C ALA A 119 -12.44 30.23 -30.35
N LEU A 120 -12.75 28.92 -30.37
CA LEU A 120 -13.17 28.22 -31.58
C LEU A 120 -14.50 28.76 -32.10
N GLY A 121 -15.48 29.00 -31.24
CA GLY A 121 -16.76 29.64 -31.60
C GLY A 121 -16.56 31.00 -32.27
N ALA A 122 -15.77 31.88 -31.65
CA ALA A 122 -15.44 33.19 -32.21
C ALA A 122 -14.67 33.11 -33.55
N SER A 123 -13.79 32.12 -33.70
CA SER A 123 -13.06 31.89 -34.95
C SER A 123 -13.97 31.40 -36.06
N TYR A 124 -14.96 30.57 -35.73
CA TYR A 124 -15.97 30.11 -36.68
C TYR A 124 -16.84 31.25 -37.16
N GLU A 125 -17.33 32.13 -36.27
CA GLU A 125 -18.08 33.33 -36.62
C GLU A 125 -17.29 34.23 -37.58
N LYS A 126 -16.02 34.49 -37.29
CA LYS A 126 -15.15 35.27 -38.20
C LYS A 126 -14.96 34.61 -39.55
N ALA A 127 -14.80 33.30 -39.60
CA ALA A 127 -14.70 32.58 -40.87
C ALA A 127 -15.96 32.72 -41.72
N MET A 128 -17.14 32.68 -41.11
CA MET A 128 -18.43 32.93 -41.80
C MET A 128 -18.52 34.35 -42.31
N GLU A 129 -18.09 35.34 -41.52
CA GLU A 129 -18.06 36.75 -41.94
C GLU A 129 -17.13 36.93 -43.16
N TYR A 130 -15.93 36.39 -43.13
CA TYR A 130 -15.00 36.44 -44.26
C TYR A 130 -15.51 35.72 -45.50
N GLN A 131 -16.22 34.62 -45.33
CA GLN A 131 -16.87 33.91 -46.45
C GLN A 131 -17.93 34.81 -47.12
N GLN A 132 -18.73 35.50 -46.31
CA GLN A 132 -19.75 36.42 -46.83
C GLN A 132 -19.11 37.62 -47.53
N GLN A 133 -18.06 38.20 -46.96
CA GLN A 133 -17.31 39.32 -47.54
C GLN A 133 -16.65 38.93 -48.88
N ALA A 134 -16.05 37.73 -48.95
CA ALA A 134 -15.50 37.22 -50.19
C ALA A 134 -16.54 37.04 -51.28
N ARG A 135 -17.75 36.58 -50.91
CA ARG A 135 -18.89 36.47 -51.85
C ARG A 135 -19.33 37.81 -52.38
N THR A 136 -19.50 38.82 -51.51
CA THR A 136 -19.86 40.18 -51.88
C THR A 136 -18.81 40.81 -52.81
N SER A 137 -17.53 40.66 -52.47
CA SER A 137 -16.42 41.13 -53.34
C SER A 137 -16.40 40.43 -54.70
N GLY A 138 -16.75 39.15 -54.75
CA GLY A 138 -16.90 38.41 -56.02
C GLY A 138 -18.03 38.94 -56.90
N GLU A 139 -19.16 39.31 -56.29
CA GLU A 139 -20.30 39.96 -57.01
C GLU A 139 -19.92 41.35 -57.53
N GLU A 140 -19.23 42.16 -56.73
CA GLU A 140 -18.72 43.47 -57.13
C GLU A 140 -17.71 43.38 -58.29
N MET A 141 -16.77 42.43 -58.23
CA MET A 141 -15.80 42.16 -59.30
C MET A 141 -16.51 41.74 -60.61
N LYS A 142 -17.58 40.94 -60.53
CA LYS A 142 -18.41 40.59 -61.70
C LYS A 142 -19.05 41.82 -62.30
N GLY A 143 -19.64 42.69 -61.49
CA GLY A 143 -20.22 43.98 -61.93
C GLY A 143 -19.18 44.89 -62.58
N LEU A 144 -17.94 44.95 -62.03
CA LEU A 144 -16.83 45.71 -62.65
C LEU A 144 -16.41 45.10 -64.00
N THR A 145 -16.33 43.78 -64.13
CA THR A 145 -16.06 43.09 -65.39
C THR A 145 -17.10 43.44 -66.47
N ASP A 146 -18.39 43.37 -66.12
CA ASP A 146 -19.48 43.73 -67.01
C ASP A 146 -19.40 45.18 -67.42
N ALA A 147 -19.06 46.12 -66.51
CA ALA A 147 -18.86 47.53 -66.86
C ALA A 147 -17.70 47.78 -67.80
N MET A 148 -16.55 47.07 -67.57
CA MET A 148 -15.37 47.13 -68.44
C MET A 148 -15.70 46.58 -69.84
N GLN A 149 -16.49 45.54 -69.94
CA GLN A 149 -16.95 45.00 -71.24
C GLN A 149 -17.77 46.04 -72.01
N ARG A 150 -18.72 46.74 -71.34
CA ARG A 150 -19.53 47.79 -71.95
C ARG A 150 -18.65 48.97 -72.43
N ILE A 151 -17.64 49.39 -71.64
CA ILE A 151 -16.67 50.41 -72.01
C ILE A 151 -15.91 49.96 -73.30
N ASN A 152 -15.47 48.75 -73.36
CA ASN A 152 -14.77 48.19 -74.53
C ASN A 152 -15.63 48.16 -75.78
N GLU A 153 -16.95 47.79 -75.66
CA GLU A 153 -17.94 47.82 -76.73
C GLU A 153 -18.18 49.27 -77.20
N THR A 154 -18.37 50.21 -76.29
CA THR A 154 -18.54 51.62 -76.60
C THR A 154 -17.28 52.22 -77.27
N SER A 155 -16.10 51.89 -76.79
CA SER A 155 -14.85 52.32 -77.37
C SER A 155 -14.69 51.82 -78.84
N LYS A 156 -15.10 50.57 -79.07
CA LYS A 156 -15.14 50.00 -80.43
C LYS A 156 -16.09 50.73 -81.36
N GLN A 157 -17.32 51.05 -80.87
CA GLN A 157 -18.26 51.86 -81.65
C GLN A 157 -17.71 53.26 -81.96
N ILE A 158 -17.03 53.91 -81.01
CA ILE A 158 -16.40 55.23 -81.25
C ILE A 158 -15.28 55.07 -82.32
N SER A 159 -14.47 54.00 -82.28
CA SER A 159 -13.41 53.72 -83.29
C SER A 159 -14.02 53.51 -84.66
N ASP A 160 -15.13 52.77 -84.74
CA ASP A 160 -15.86 52.59 -86.01
C ASP A 160 -16.39 53.85 -86.59
N ILE A 161 -16.98 54.72 -85.78
CA ILE A 161 -17.49 56.10 -86.19
C ILE A 161 -16.32 56.97 -86.69
N ILE A 162 -15.18 56.98 -86.04
CA ILE A 162 -14.00 57.73 -86.44
C ILE A 162 -13.51 57.24 -87.82
N GLY A 163 -13.51 55.94 -88.06
CA GLY A 163 -13.11 55.31 -89.33
C GLY A 163 -14.09 55.60 -90.47
N GLU A 164 -15.34 55.97 -90.20
CA GLU A 164 -16.34 56.39 -91.23
C GLU A 164 -16.22 57.90 -91.56
N ILE A 165 -15.54 58.67 -90.74
CA ILE A 165 -15.32 60.14 -90.95
C ILE A 165 -14.06 60.50 -91.73
N GLU A 166 -13.09 59.55 -91.80
CA GLU A 166 -11.87 59.64 -92.62
C GLU A 166 -12.10 59.12 -94.04
#